data_6a17feff9c5b7d778c1043ca536c1cd5
#
_entry.id   6a17feff9c5b7d778c1043ca536c1cd5
#
_cell.length_a   1.000
_cell.length_b   1.000
_cell.length_c   1.000
_cell.angle_alpha   90.00
_cell.angle_beta   90.00
_cell.angle_gamma   90.00
#
_symmetry.space_group_name_H-M   'P 1'
#
loop_
_entity.id
_entity.type
_entity.pdbx_description
1 polymer ?
#
loop_
_entity_poly.entity_id
_entity_poly.type
_entity_poly.pdbx_seq_one_letter_code
_entity_poly.pdbx_strand_id
1 'polypeptide(L)'
;MTSRSISLAQKKSFAASLSPETIHMIVVAAVGIAVVMPMMFWGVPSALDLSNHFRFALPFYDALRSGHLYPGWLADSNNGFGDASFRFYPPALYYLLAVARALSGNWYAATVATFGSLSMIGALGMYLWAREFTSSQTAMWAGIFYAVAPYHLNQLYQALLLAEFAGAAVLPFAFFFVERVCRYRRSKDIAGLAGAYALLVLTHLPLAVIGSIALATYPMLRIDRNNILRAVSALGFSVGIGLAASACYWTTMMVELKWIRADNVNPEAGLDYRYNFVLSTFSSDSINVWWMNILLLFSVAMFWPAIVLFMRAARPKYADVRNAKRFASGTVAVSVVLALTLFMATPVSRPVWNLVRPLQETQLPWRWLSITSIAGSLLLSLAIPFWTRLNKTRMRPLLIFALGSIAISFAFSAGHIIREARWLTPAQFEQTLSAIPGSPSVYQWLPIWVHEPLPKMTAQVEAGDRAVKIESWTAEKRVFQVSAGQASEARIKTFFYPHWKASAGGRQLALHQDQGGALMVALPKEAAEITLEFREPTRVRGAAGFTLLGWISIGGLLVKRRSERIMSREHDS
;
A
#
# COMPACT_ATOMS: atom_id res chain seq x y z
N MET A 1 -35.41 -61.57 -10.57
CA MET A 1 -34.20 -61.02 -10.01
C MET A 1 -33.31 -60.47 -11.13
N THR A 2 -33.47 -59.21 -11.48
CA THR A 2 -32.73 -58.57 -12.57
C THR A 2 -31.81 -57.54 -11.94
N SER A 3 -30.52 -57.87 -11.80
CA SER A 3 -29.47 -56.97 -11.31
C SER A 3 -29.19 -55.91 -12.40
N ARG A 4 -29.51 -54.66 -12.11
CA ARG A 4 -29.09 -53.50 -12.91
C ARG A 4 -27.59 -53.31 -12.73
N SER A 5 -26.82 -53.68 -13.72
CA SER A 5 -25.44 -53.24 -13.91
C SER A 5 -25.41 -51.74 -14.17
N ILE A 6 -25.12 -50.95 -13.13
CA ILE A 6 -24.87 -49.52 -13.28
C ILE A 6 -23.54 -49.38 -14.01
N SER A 7 -23.61 -48.92 -15.24
CA SER A 7 -22.50 -48.68 -16.15
C SER A 7 -21.48 -47.75 -15.54
N LEU A 8 -20.22 -48.19 -15.47
CA LEU A 8 -19.01 -47.42 -15.11
C LEU A 8 -18.74 -46.20 -16.05
N ALA A 9 -19.59 -46.01 -17.07
CA ALA A 9 -19.53 -44.90 -18.02
C ALA A 9 -20.07 -43.56 -17.46
N GLN A 10 -20.78 -43.57 -16.32
CA GLN A 10 -21.34 -42.35 -15.73
C GLN A 10 -20.43 -41.67 -14.68
N LYS A 11 -19.23 -42.20 -14.41
CA LYS A 11 -18.20 -41.55 -13.56
C LYS A 11 -17.26 -40.63 -14.31
N LYS A 12 -17.44 -40.40 -15.61
CA LYS A 12 -16.71 -39.40 -16.40
C LYS A 12 -17.56 -38.17 -16.59
N SER A 13 -17.72 -37.30 -15.61
CA SER A 13 -18.21 -35.94 -15.86
C SER A 13 -18.35 -35.08 -14.61
N PHE A 14 -17.49 -35.17 -13.60
CA PHE A 14 -17.49 -34.17 -12.54
C PHE A 14 -16.15 -33.40 -12.39
N ALA A 15 -15.19 -33.69 -13.24
CA ALA A 15 -14.14 -32.74 -13.56
C ALA A 15 -14.67 -31.89 -14.74
N ALA A 16 -15.57 -30.93 -14.47
CA ALA A 16 -15.83 -29.86 -15.41
C ALA A 16 -14.46 -29.33 -15.80
N SER A 17 -14.01 -29.51 -17.04
CA SER A 17 -12.70 -29.05 -17.48
C SER A 17 -12.68 -27.54 -17.30
N LEU A 18 -11.86 -27.07 -16.34
CA LEU A 18 -11.71 -25.66 -16.07
C LEU A 18 -11.39 -24.94 -17.38
N SER A 19 -11.99 -23.78 -17.61
CA SER A 19 -11.67 -23.00 -18.81
C SER A 19 -10.18 -22.63 -18.82
N PRO A 20 -9.54 -22.53 -20.00
CA PRO A 20 -8.14 -22.10 -20.08
C PRO A 20 -7.88 -20.77 -19.33
N GLU A 21 -8.84 -19.86 -19.33
CA GLU A 21 -8.75 -18.60 -18.58
C GLU A 21 -8.67 -18.84 -17.07
N THR A 22 -9.49 -19.75 -16.55
CA THR A 22 -9.49 -20.13 -15.14
C THR A 22 -8.16 -20.77 -14.75
N ILE A 23 -7.63 -21.67 -15.59
CA ILE A 23 -6.33 -22.31 -15.36
C ILE A 23 -5.22 -21.24 -15.30
N HIS A 24 -5.19 -20.30 -16.25
CA HIS A 24 -4.19 -19.24 -16.25
C HIS A 24 -4.29 -18.33 -15.02
N MET A 25 -5.50 -18.01 -14.55
CA MET A 25 -5.70 -17.27 -13.30
C MET A 25 -5.19 -18.04 -12.08
N ILE A 26 -5.45 -19.35 -12.01
CA ILE A 26 -4.95 -20.22 -10.93
C ILE A 26 -3.42 -20.26 -10.94
N VAL A 27 -2.80 -20.38 -12.10
CA VAL A 27 -1.34 -20.36 -12.23
C VAL A 27 -0.77 -19.03 -11.73
N VAL A 28 -1.34 -17.90 -12.15
CA VAL A 28 -0.91 -16.57 -11.69
C VAL A 28 -1.06 -16.43 -10.17
N ALA A 29 -2.19 -16.87 -9.62
CA ALA A 29 -2.43 -16.85 -8.18
C ALA A 29 -1.43 -17.73 -7.42
N ALA A 30 -1.17 -18.93 -7.91
CA ALA A 30 -0.22 -19.87 -7.32
C ALA A 30 1.22 -19.32 -7.35
N VAL A 31 1.66 -18.71 -8.45
CA VAL A 31 2.97 -18.07 -8.55
C VAL A 31 3.05 -16.87 -7.59
N GLY A 32 2.01 -16.04 -7.52
CA GLY A 32 1.94 -14.92 -6.57
C GLY A 32 2.12 -15.40 -5.12
N ILE A 33 1.46 -16.49 -4.72
CA ILE A 33 1.65 -17.09 -3.40
C ILE A 33 3.04 -17.71 -3.26
N ALA A 34 3.56 -18.37 -4.30
CA ALA A 34 4.88 -19.01 -4.25
C ALA A 34 6.02 -18.02 -4.01
N VAL A 35 5.84 -16.74 -4.33
CA VAL A 35 6.84 -15.69 -4.04
C VAL A 35 7.16 -15.62 -2.55
N VAL A 36 6.24 -15.95 -1.65
CA VAL A 36 6.48 -15.92 -0.20
C VAL A 36 6.96 -17.26 0.39
N MET A 37 7.14 -18.30 -0.44
CA MET A 37 7.68 -19.59 0.04
C MET A 37 9.02 -19.45 0.80
N PRO A 38 9.97 -18.61 0.40
CA PRO A 38 11.18 -18.39 1.19
C PRO A 38 10.89 -17.99 2.64
N MET A 39 9.87 -17.18 2.89
CA MET A 39 9.47 -16.82 4.27
C MET A 39 8.96 -18.03 5.05
N MET A 40 8.30 -18.98 4.39
CA MET A 40 7.78 -20.18 5.04
C MET A 40 8.89 -21.14 5.46
N PHE A 41 9.99 -21.20 4.71
CA PHE A 41 11.09 -22.14 4.94
C PHE A 41 12.22 -21.55 5.77
N TRP A 42 12.57 -20.28 5.57
CA TRP A 42 13.73 -19.65 6.22
C TRP A 42 13.35 -18.62 7.27
N GLY A 43 12.14 -18.06 7.20
CA GLY A 43 11.68 -17.05 8.14
C GLY A 43 11.34 -15.72 7.49
N VAL A 44 10.83 -14.78 8.28
CA VAL A 44 10.56 -13.41 7.83
C VAL A 44 11.89 -12.63 7.78
N PRO A 45 12.17 -11.85 6.72
CA PRO A 45 13.40 -11.07 6.67
C PRO A 45 13.44 -10.00 7.77
N SER A 46 14.58 -9.87 8.43
CA SER A 46 14.87 -8.74 9.32
C SER A 46 15.40 -7.59 8.47
N ALA A 47 14.52 -6.68 8.08
CA ALA A 47 14.87 -5.54 7.24
C ALA A 47 14.46 -4.22 7.90
N LEU A 48 14.88 -3.11 7.29
CA LEU A 48 14.79 -1.73 7.81
C LEU A 48 13.43 -1.36 8.43
N ASP A 49 12.33 -1.72 7.79
CA ASP A 49 10.99 -1.26 8.18
C ASP A 49 10.18 -2.25 9.03
N LEU A 50 10.67 -3.47 9.28
CA LEU A 50 9.93 -4.47 10.02
C LEU A 50 9.45 -3.95 11.39
N SER A 51 10.38 -3.49 12.22
CA SER A 51 10.06 -3.00 13.56
C SER A 51 9.15 -1.77 13.53
N ASN A 52 9.35 -0.87 12.56
CA ASN A 52 8.52 0.32 12.40
C ASN A 52 7.07 -0.05 12.10
N HIS A 53 6.85 -1.00 11.18
CA HIS A 53 5.50 -1.47 10.87
C HIS A 53 4.82 -2.18 12.06
N PHE A 54 5.57 -2.96 12.84
CA PHE A 54 4.99 -3.64 14.00
C PHE A 54 4.78 -2.72 15.20
N ARG A 55 5.50 -1.59 15.32
CA ARG A 55 5.16 -0.51 16.25
C ARG A 55 3.77 0.07 16.00
N PHE A 56 3.27 -0.02 14.77
CA PHE A 56 1.90 0.35 14.42
C PHE A 56 0.94 -0.85 14.54
N ALA A 57 1.32 -2.02 14.00
CA ALA A 57 0.43 -3.16 13.86
C ALA A 57 -0.02 -3.74 15.23
N LEU A 58 0.89 -3.82 16.21
CA LEU A 58 0.57 -4.37 17.53
C LEU A 58 -0.51 -3.55 18.23
N PRO A 59 -0.30 -2.25 18.54
CA PRO A 59 -1.30 -1.46 19.25
C PRO A 59 -2.56 -1.20 18.41
N PHE A 60 -2.48 -1.22 17.08
CA PHE A 60 -3.65 -1.14 16.21
C PHE A 60 -4.55 -2.36 16.36
N TYR A 61 -3.97 -3.56 16.37
CA TYR A 61 -4.72 -4.80 16.57
C TYR A 61 -5.39 -4.82 17.94
N ASP A 62 -4.70 -4.40 19.00
CA ASP A 62 -5.25 -4.33 20.35
C ASP A 62 -6.37 -3.30 20.47
N ALA A 63 -6.25 -2.16 19.82
CA ALA A 63 -7.31 -1.16 19.72
C ALA A 63 -8.55 -1.72 18.99
N LEU A 64 -8.37 -2.45 17.88
CA LEU A 64 -9.48 -3.11 17.18
C LEU A 64 -10.18 -4.14 18.07
N ARG A 65 -9.43 -4.94 18.83
CA ARG A 65 -9.99 -5.90 19.81
C ARG A 65 -10.77 -5.22 20.93
N SER A 66 -10.39 -4.00 21.29
CA SER A 66 -11.09 -3.17 22.27
C SER A 66 -12.31 -2.45 21.69
N GLY A 67 -12.66 -2.67 20.40
CA GLY A 67 -13.85 -2.11 19.74
C GLY A 67 -13.61 -0.78 19.02
N HIS A 68 -12.39 -0.26 18.97
CA HIS A 68 -12.06 0.99 18.26
C HIS A 68 -11.80 0.69 16.78
N LEU A 69 -12.80 0.84 15.93
CA LEU A 69 -12.71 0.48 14.50
C LEU A 69 -11.68 1.30 13.72
N TYR A 70 -11.49 2.57 14.07
CA TYR A 70 -10.45 3.43 13.52
C TYR A 70 -9.80 4.21 14.65
N PRO A 71 -8.74 3.66 15.29
CA PRO A 71 -8.15 4.27 16.47
C PRO A 71 -7.41 5.56 16.11
N GLY A 72 -7.93 6.69 16.56
CA GLY A 72 -7.27 8.01 16.45
C GLY A 72 -6.16 8.21 17.49
N TRP A 73 -6.10 7.31 18.49
CA TRP A 73 -5.14 7.31 19.57
C TRP A 73 -4.77 5.88 19.98
N LEU A 74 -3.49 5.53 19.91
CA LEU A 74 -2.94 4.23 20.32
C LEU A 74 -2.37 4.35 21.75
N ALA A 75 -3.19 4.06 22.76
CA ALA A 75 -2.88 4.36 24.16
C ALA A 75 -1.64 3.65 24.71
N ASP A 76 -1.37 2.42 24.26
CA ASP A 76 -0.30 1.56 24.80
C ASP A 76 1.06 1.83 24.16
N SER A 77 1.12 2.63 23.09
CA SER A 77 2.37 3.03 22.46
C SER A 77 3.21 3.93 23.38
N ASN A 78 4.51 3.99 23.13
CA ASN A 78 5.44 4.86 23.85
C ASN A 78 5.40 4.62 25.39
N ASN A 79 5.44 3.37 25.82
CA ASN A 79 5.32 3.03 27.24
C ASN A 79 4.05 3.54 27.92
N GLY A 80 2.93 3.61 27.19
CA GLY A 80 1.64 4.08 27.69
C GLY A 80 1.42 5.59 27.61
N PHE A 81 2.35 6.35 27.01
CA PHE A 81 2.12 7.78 26.72
C PHE A 81 1.22 8.00 25.51
N GLY A 82 1.03 6.96 24.68
CA GLY A 82 0.14 6.98 23.54
C GLY A 82 0.79 7.48 22.25
N ASP A 83 0.04 7.37 21.15
CA ASP A 83 0.49 7.70 19.81
C ASP A 83 -0.68 8.09 18.91
N ALA A 84 -0.49 9.09 18.04
CA ALA A 84 -1.47 9.56 17.07
C ALA A 84 -1.16 9.11 15.62
N SER A 85 -0.27 8.15 15.42
CA SER A 85 0.31 7.81 14.11
C SER A 85 -0.73 7.47 13.04
N PHE A 86 -1.86 6.83 13.35
CA PHE A 86 -2.89 6.52 12.36
C PHE A 86 -3.69 7.72 11.86
N ARG A 87 -3.45 8.88 12.41
CA ARG A 87 -3.93 10.14 11.83
C ARG A 87 -3.07 10.56 10.62
N PHE A 88 -1.85 10.03 10.51
CA PHE A 88 -0.84 10.39 9.52
C PHE A 88 -0.40 9.22 8.65
N TYR A 89 -0.62 8.00 9.09
CA TYR A 89 -0.19 6.78 8.39
C TYR A 89 -1.38 6.00 7.83
N PRO A 90 -1.33 5.52 6.56
CA PRO A 90 -2.45 4.83 5.90
C PRO A 90 -2.79 3.50 6.58
N PRO A 91 -4.07 3.21 6.90
CA PRO A 91 -4.45 2.09 7.77
C PRO A 91 -4.70 0.75 7.05
N ALA A 92 -4.85 0.71 5.71
CA ALA A 92 -5.39 -0.48 5.05
C ALA A 92 -4.53 -1.74 5.21
N LEU A 93 -3.19 -1.60 5.19
CA LEU A 93 -2.29 -2.72 5.46
C LEU A 93 -2.53 -3.31 6.85
N TYR A 94 -2.75 -2.48 7.85
CA TYR A 94 -2.91 -2.92 9.24
C TYR A 94 -4.23 -3.60 9.51
N TYR A 95 -5.30 -3.22 8.78
CA TYR A 95 -6.53 -4.00 8.77
C TYR A 95 -6.31 -5.40 8.18
N LEU A 96 -5.58 -5.51 7.07
CA LEU A 96 -5.28 -6.80 6.47
C LEU A 96 -4.42 -7.68 7.40
N LEU A 97 -3.39 -7.10 8.01
CA LEU A 97 -2.57 -7.77 9.03
C LEU A 97 -3.39 -8.20 10.24
N ALA A 98 -4.30 -7.34 10.73
CA ALA A 98 -5.18 -7.65 11.86
C ALA A 98 -6.12 -8.81 11.57
N VAL A 99 -6.74 -8.83 10.38
CA VAL A 99 -7.58 -9.95 9.94
C VAL A 99 -6.75 -11.23 9.83
N ALA A 100 -5.58 -11.18 9.19
CA ALA A 100 -4.69 -12.34 9.08
C ALA A 100 -4.25 -12.83 10.46
N ARG A 101 -3.96 -11.91 11.42
CA ARG A 101 -3.61 -12.24 12.82
C ARG A 101 -4.77 -12.92 13.55
N ALA A 102 -5.98 -12.42 13.38
CA ALA A 102 -7.18 -13.00 13.99
C ALA A 102 -7.45 -14.43 13.47
N LEU A 103 -7.21 -14.66 12.17
CA LEU A 103 -7.42 -15.98 11.54
C LEU A 103 -6.29 -16.98 11.84
N SER A 104 -5.04 -16.53 11.86
CA SER A 104 -3.87 -17.43 12.01
C SER A 104 -3.45 -17.67 13.47
N GLY A 105 -3.86 -16.81 14.41
CA GLY A 105 -3.51 -16.92 15.82
C GLY A 105 -2.10 -16.42 16.19
N ASN A 106 -1.22 -16.10 15.25
CA ASN A 106 0.12 -15.59 15.51
C ASN A 106 0.58 -14.58 14.44
N TRP A 107 1.55 -13.73 14.78
CA TRP A 107 2.00 -12.67 13.88
C TRP A 107 2.87 -13.16 12.72
N TYR A 108 3.63 -14.23 12.94
CA TYR A 108 4.45 -14.81 11.89
C TYR A 108 3.60 -15.30 10.71
N ALA A 109 2.61 -16.16 11.01
CA ALA A 109 1.70 -16.67 9.99
C ALA A 109 0.85 -15.55 9.36
N ALA A 110 0.42 -14.56 10.17
CA ALA A 110 -0.28 -13.37 9.68
C ALA A 110 0.55 -12.58 8.66
N THR A 111 1.84 -12.41 8.93
CA THR A 111 2.77 -11.72 8.03
C THR A 111 2.91 -12.46 6.71
N VAL A 112 3.21 -13.76 6.76
CA VAL A 112 3.35 -14.60 5.56
C VAL A 112 2.06 -14.62 4.75
N ALA A 113 0.90 -14.81 5.39
CA ALA A 113 -0.41 -14.83 4.73
C ALA A 113 -0.74 -13.49 4.08
N THR A 114 -0.46 -12.37 4.77
CA THR A 114 -0.68 -11.02 4.24
C THR A 114 0.14 -10.78 2.99
N PHE A 115 1.44 -11.08 3.01
CA PHE A 115 2.29 -10.85 1.84
C PHE A 115 2.01 -11.80 0.69
N GLY A 116 1.70 -13.08 0.98
CA GLY A 116 1.23 -14.02 -0.03
C GLY A 116 -0.05 -13.54 -0.72
N SER A 117 -1.00 -13.04 0.06
CA SER A 117 -2.25 -12.48 -0.47
C SER A 117 -2.00 -11.23 -1.32
N LEU A 118 -1.16 -10.31 -0.86
CA LEU A 118 -0.83 -9.08 -1.60
C LEU A 118 -0.10 -9.39 -2.92
N SER A 119 0.88 -10.29 -2.89
CA SER A 119 1.58 -10.72 -4.11
C SER A 119 0.64 -11.37 -5.11
N MET A 120 -0.23 -12.26 -4.65
CA MET A 120 -1.28 -12.88 -5.47
C MET A 120 -2.22 -11.82 -6.08
N ILE A 121 -2.71 -10.87 -5.27
CA ILE A 121 -3.60 -9.80 -5.71
C ILE A 121 -2.92 -8.96 -6.79
N GLY A 122 -1.69 -8.50 -6.57
CA GLY A 122 -0.93 -7.72 -7.54
C GLY A 122 -0.71 -8.44 -8.86
N ALA A 123 -0.32 -9.72 -8.81
CA ALA A 123 -0.15 -10.56 -9.99
C ALA A 123 -1.46 -10.76 -10.78
N LEU A 124 -2.59 -10.98 -10.07
CA LEU A 124 -3.92 -11.07 -10.69
C LEU A 124 -4.35 -9.73 -11.30
N GLY A 125 -4.07 -8.61 -10.66
CA GLY A 125 -4.30 -7.28 -11.21
C GLY A 125 -3.56 -7.07 -12.54
N MET A 126 -2.30 -7.48 -12.61
CA MET A 126 -1.50 -7.45 -13.83
C MET A 126 -2.08 -8.35 -14.93
N TYR A 127 -2.49 -9.57 -14.58
CA TYR A 127 -3.17 -10.48 -15.51
C TYR A 127 -4.42 -9.82 -16.10
N LEU A 128 -5.30 -9.25 -15.27
CA LEU A 128 -6.53 -8.60 -15.70
C LEU A 128 -6.26 -7.40 -16.62
N TRP A 129 -5.28 -6.58 -16.30
CA TRP A 129 -4.90 -5.45 -17.15
C TRP A 129 -4.34 -5.92 -18.50
N ALA A 130 -3.45 -6.92 -18.50
CA ALA A 130 -2.90 -7.49 -19.72
C ALA A 130 -3.98 -8.13 -20.61
N ARG A 131 -5.03 -8.73 -20.02
CA ARG A 131 -6.19 -9.31 -20.76
C ARG A 131 -6.94 -8.26 -21.59
N GLU A 132 -6.84 -6.99 -21.26
CA GLU A 132 -7.43 -5.95 -22.11
C GLU A 132 -6.71 -5.80 -23.46
N PHE A 133 -5.50 -6.34 -23.63
CA PHE A 133 -4.68 -6.22 -24.83
C PHE A 133 -4.43 -7.53 -25.55
N THR A 134 -4.43 -8.66 -24.86
CA THR A 134 -3.89 -9.91 -25.38
C THR A 134 -4.68 -11.16 -24.92
N SER A 135 -4.25 -12.34 -25.34
CA SER A 135 -4.82 -13.62 -24.94
C SER A 135 -4.58 -13.93 -23.45
N SER A 136 -5.37 -14.82 -22.86
CA SER A 136 -5.19 -15.22 -21.46
C SER A 136 -3.83 -15.86 -21.19
N GLN A 137 -3.31 -16.65 -22.13
CA GLN A 137 -1.98 -17.24 -22.01
C GLN A 137 -0.87 -16.18 -21.98
N THR A 138 -0.93 -15.17 -22.82
CA THR A 138 0.04 -14.08 -22.84
C THR A 138 -0.11 -13.21 -21.58
N ALA A 139 -1.34 -12.92 -21.16
CA ALA A 139 -1.63 -12.15 -19.96
C ALA A 139 -1.14 -12.83 -18.67
N MET A 140 -1.16 -14.17 -18.62
CA MET A 140 -0.60 -14.96 -17.51
C MET A 140 0.85 -14.57 -17.24
N TRP A 141 1.65 -14.39 -18.29
CA TRP A 141 3.04 -14.01 -18.16
C TRP A 141 3.24 -12.60 -17.58
N ALA A 142 2.30 -11.66 -17.83
CA ALA A 142 2.38 -10.33 -17.20
C ALA A 142 2.27 -10.42 -15.67
N GLY A 143 1.35 -11.24 -15.17
CA GLY A 143 1.23 -11.52 -13.74
C GLY A 143 2.47 -12.20 -13.16
N ILE A 144 3.01 -13.21 -13.85
CA ILE A 144 4.22 -13.92 -13.43
C ILE A 144 5.42 -12.97 -13.38
N PHE A 145 5.70 -12.21 -14.47
CA PHE A 145 6.82 -11.28 -14.50
C PHE A 145 6.72 -10.18 -13.45
N TYR A 146 5.52 -9.71 -13.15
CA TYR A 146 5.32 -8.74 -12.09
C TYR A 146 5.62 -9.33 -10.72
N ALA A 147 5.12 -10.52 -10.41
CA ALA A 147 5.37 -11.18 -9.14
C ALA A 147 6.86 -11.37 -8.83
N VAL A 148 7.68 -11.63 -9.88
CA VAL A 148 9.13 -11.87 -9.76
C VAL A 148 9.99 -10.69 -10.22
N ALA A 149 9.40 -9.51 -10.45
CA ALA A 149 10.17 -8.33 -10.87
C ALA A 149 11.20 -7.95 -9.80
N PRO A 150 12.44 -7.57 -10.19
CA PRO A 150 13.54 -7.34 -9.23
C PRO A 150 13.20 -6.36 -8.13
N TYR A 151 12.59 -5.21 -8.46
CA TYR A 151 12.21 -4.23 -7.46
C TYR A 151 11.06 -4.71 -6.58
N HIS A 152 10.11 -5.46 -7.13
CA HIS A 152 8.99 -6.04 -6.36
C HIS A 152 9.47 -7.05 -5.32
N LEU A 153 10.44 -7.91 -5.69
CA LEU A 153 11.11 -8.80 -4.75
C LEU A 153 11.90 -8.02 -3.69
N ASN A 154 12.57 -6.93 -4.09
CA ASN A 154 13.30 -6.06 -3.16
C ASN A 154 12.38 -5.44 -2.09
N GLN A 155 11.21 -4.94 -2.49
CA GLN A 155 10.22 -4.39 -1.55
C GLN A 155 9.85 -5.41 -0.46
N LEU A 156 9.78 -6.69 -0.84
CA LEU A 156 9.36 -7.77 0.06
C LEU A 156 10.50 -8.29 0.93
N TYR A 157 11.70 -8.45 0.38
CA TYR A 157 12.75 -9.24 1.03
C TYR A 157 13.91 -8.45 1.59
N GLN A 158 14.26 -7.32 0.98
CA GLN A 158 15.44 -6.56 1.38
C GLN A 158 15.10 -5.28 2.13
N ALA A 159 14.19 -4.49 1.56
CA ALA A 159 13.78 -3.24 2.19
C ALA A 159 12.60 -3.41 3.14
N LEU A 160 11.82 -4.48 2.99
CA LEU A 160 10.58 -4.78 3.72
C LEU A 160 9.63 -3.57 3.77
N LEU A 161 9.43 -2.92 2.60
CA LEU A 161 8.56 -1.76 2.43
C LEU A 161 7.10 -2.19 2.39
N LEU A 162 6.57 -2.64 3.52
CA LEU A 162 5.29 -3.36 3.62
C LEU A 162 4.11 -2.57 3.07
N ALA A 163 4.02 -1.28 3.41
CA ALA A 163 2.94 -0.41 2.94
C ALA A 163 3.08 -0.09 1.44
N GLU A 164 4.31 0.11 0.94
CA GLU A 164 4.56 0.31 -0.49
C GLU A 164 4.22 -0.96 -1.28
N PHE A 165 4.58 -2.14 -0.77
CA PHE A 165 4.23 -3.42 -1.37
C PHE A 165 2.70 -3.61 -1.45
N ALA A 166 1.97 -3.23 -0.39
CA ALA A 166 0.51 -3.25 -0.39
C ALA A 166 -0.08 -2.30 -1.44
N GLY A 167 0.45 -1.09 -1.57
CA GLY A 167 0.08 -0.15 -2.63
C GLY A 167 0.41 -0.67 -4.02
N ALA A 168 1.57 -1.32 -4.19
CA ALA A 168 1.97 -1.96 -5.44
C ALA A 168 1.04 -3.13 -5.84
N ALA A 169 0.44 -3.82 -4.88
CA ALA A 169 -0.57 -4.84 -5.16
C ALA A 169 -1.89 -4.25 -5.70
N VAL A 170 -2.24 -3.02 -5.31
CA VAL A 170 -3.47 -2.33 -5.74
C VAL A 170 -3.29 -1.62 -7.09
N LEU A 171 -2.11 -1.06 -7.34
CA LEU A 171 -1.87 -0.18 -8.49
C LEU A 171 -2.15 -0.83 -9.86
N PRO A 172 -1.88 -2.13 -10.13
CA PRO A 172 -2.29 -2.79 -11.38
C PRO A 172 -3.80 -2.76 -11.62
N PHE A 173 -4.62 -2.87 -10.57
CA PHE A 173 -6.08 -2.72 -10.70
C PHE A 173 -6.48 -1.29 -11.08
N ALA A 174 -5.78 -0.27 -10.54
CA ALA A 174 -6.03 1.11 -10.93
C ALA A 174 -5.77 1.30 -12.44
N PHE A 175 -4.66 0.79 -12.99
CA PHE A 175 -4.40 0.81 -14.44
C PHE A 175 -5.44 0.01 -15.23
N PHE A 176 -5.83 -1.16 -14.76
CA PHE A 176 -6.89 -1.96 -15.38
C PHE A 176 -8.20 -1.19 -15.48
N PHE A 177 -8.63 -0.56 -14.39
CA PHE A 177 -9.90 0.18 -14.39
C PHE A 177 -9.79 1.51 -15.15
N VAL A 178 -8.64 2.19 -15.16
CA VAL A 178 -8.42 3.36 -16.03
C VAL A 178 -8.60 2.98 -17.50
N GLU A 179 -7.99 1.87 -17.97
CA GLU A 179 -8.21 1.38 -19.34
C GLU A 179 -9.69 1.13 -19.64
N ARG A 180 -10.40 0.52 -18.69
CA ARG A 180 -11.82 0.17 -18.85
C ARG A 180 -12.72 1.40 -18.80
N VAL A 181 -12.42 2.40 -17.95
CA VAL A 181 -13.16 3.67 -17.91
C VAL A 181 -12.94 4.45 -19.20
N CYS A 182 -11.71 4.54 -19.69
CA CYS A 182 -11.43 5.18 -20.99
C CYS A 182 -12.25 4.55 -22.11
N ARG A 183 -12.42 3.22 -22.07
CA ARG A 183 -13.04 2.45 -23.15
C ARG A 183 -14.55 2.30 -23.03
N TYR A 184 -15.05 1.94 -21.85
CA TYR A 184 -16.42 1.47 -21.67
C TYR A 184 -17.28 2.39 -20.82
N ARG A 185 -16.71 3.10 -19.85
CA ARG A 185 -17.40 4.02 -18.91
C ARG A 185 -18.59 3.40 -18.18
N ARG A 186 -18.54 2.08 -17.93
CA ARG A 186 -19.61 1.35 -17.23
C ARG A 186 -19.54 1.64 -15.74
N SER A 187 -20.69 1.66 -15.04
CA SER A 187 -20.79 1.89 -13.59
C SER A 187 -19.80 1.03 -12.79
N LYS A 188 -19.66 -0.26 -13.12
CA LYS A 188 -18.70 -1.16 -12.46
C LYS A 188 -17.23 -0.78 -12.69
N ASP A 189 -16.88 -0.19 -13.84
CA ASP A 189 -15.52 0.20 -14.15
C ASP A 189 -15.18 1.49 -13.41
N ILE A 190 -16.16 2.40 -13.28
CA ILE A 190 -16.10 3.61 -12.45
C ILE A 190 -15.95 3.23 -10.97
N ALA A 191 -16.80 2.31 -10.46
CA ALA A 191 -16.72 1.80 -9.09
C ALA A 191 -15.38 1.11 -8.82
N GLY A 192 -14.89 0.30 -9.77
CA GLY A 192 -13.61 -0.38 -9.66
C GLY A 192 -12.42 0.58 -9.57
N LEU A 193 -12.42 1.64 -10.40
CA LEU A 193 -11.38 2.67 -10.32
C LEU A 193 -11.47 3.43 -9.00
N ALA A 194 -12.68 3.81 -8.57
CA ALA A 194 -12.89 4.50 -7.31
C ALA A 194 -12.39 3.68 -6.11
N GLY A 195 -12.74 2.38 -6.06
CA GLY A 195 -12.26 1.47 -5.01
C GLY A 195 -10.75 1.24 -5.04
N ALA A 196 -10.16 1.03 -6.22
CA ALA A 196 -8.72 0.86 -6.36
C ALA A 196 -7.97 2.15 -5.96
N TYR A 197 -8.47 3.32 -6.33
CA TYR A 197 -7.87 4.59 -5.96
C TYR A 197 -7.98 4.88 -4.45
N ALA A 198 -9.15 4.61 -3.85
CA ALA A 198 -9.33 4.71 -2.39
C ALA A 198 -8.35 3.80 -1.63
N LEU A 199 -8.24 2.53 -2.05
CA LEU A 199 -7.30 1.58 -1.46
C LEU A 199 -5.84 2.01 -1.64
N LEU A 200 -5.48 2.59 -2.79
CA LEU A 200 -4.12 3.09 -3.02
C LEU A 200 -3.77 4.21 -2.03
N VAL A 201 -4.69 5.17 -1.81
CA VAL A 201 -4.52 6.24 -0.80
C VAL A 201 -4.44 5.67 0.61
N LEU A 202 -5.28 4.67 0.93
CA LEU A 202 -5.34 4.04 2.25
C LEU A 202 -4.22 3.02 2.51
N THR A 203 -3.43 2.63 1.51
CA THR A 203 -2.29 1.71 1.68
C THR A 203 -0.96 2.44 1.77
N HIS A 204 -0.66 3.37 0.83
CA HIS A 204 0.65 4.03 0.78
C HIS A 204 0.57 5.36 0.04
N LEU A 205 0.61 6.47 0.79
CA LEU A 205 0.42 7.80 0.22
C LEU A 205 1.52 8.20 -0.79
N PRO A 206 2.83 7.97 -0.55
CA PRO A 206 3.85 8.27 -1.57
C PRO A 206 3.59 7.55 -2.90
N LEU A 207 3.21 6.28 -2.87
CA LEU A 207 2.88 5.54 -4.09
C LEU A 207 1.56 6.02 -4.73
N ALA A 208 0.60 6.52 -3.93
CA ALA A 208 -0.61 7.16 -4.45
C ALA A 208 -0.27 8.44 -5.23
N VAL A 209 0.66 9.26 -4.73
CA VAL A 209 1.12 10.48 -5.42
C VAL A 209 1.79 10.15 -6.76
N ILE A 210 2.85 9.34 -6.75
CA ILE A 210 3.58 9.00 -8.00
C ILE A 210 2.72 8.14 -8.94
N GLY A 211 1.90 7.25 -8.37
CA GLY A 211 0.94 6.45 -9.12
C GLY A 211 -0.12 7.30 -9.82
N SER A 212 -0.60 8.38 -9.18
CA SER A 212 -1.55 9.32 -9.80
C SER A 212 -0.98 10.01 -11.03
N ILE A 213 0.31 10.37 -11.02
CA ILE A 213 0.98 10.96 -12.19
C ILE A 213 1.03 9.95 -13.34
N ALA A 214 1.38 8.70 -13.06
CA ALA A 214 1.41 7.64 -14.06
C ALA A 214 0.00 7.29 -14.57
N LEU A 215 -1.00 7.22 -13.67
CA LEU A 215 -2.40 6.98 -14.00
C LEU A 215 -3.02 8.13 -14.79
N ALA A 216 -2.56 9.38 -14.62
CA ALA A 216 -2.97 10.52 -15.44
C ALA A 216 -2.29 10.54 -16.81
N THR A 217 -1.01 10.14 -16.89
CA THR A 217 -0.25 10.08 -18.15
C THR A 217 -0.80 9.02 -19.10
N TYR A 218 -1.15 7.85 -18.57
CA TYR A 218 -1.62 6.72 -19.36
C TYR A 218 -2.86 7.03 -20.23
N PRO A 219 -3.97 7.58 -19.69
CA PRO A 219 -5.19 7.87 -20.47
C PRO A 219 -5.01 8.96 -21.52
N MET A 220 -4.02 9.87 -21.39
CA MET A 220 -3.77 10.91 -22.41
C MET A 220 -3.51 10.30 -23.80
N LEU A 221 -2.94 9.07 -23.83
CA LEU A 221 -2.64 8.34 -25.08
C LEU A 221 -3.68 7.26 -25.41
N ARG A 222 -4.69 7.09 -24.54
CA ARG A 222 -5.74 6.05 -24.69
C ARG A 222 -7.11 6.61 -25.03
N ILE A 223 -7.37 7.89 -24.67
CA ILE A 223 -8.67 8.52 -24.88
C ILE A 223 -8.82 8.89 -26.35
N ASP A 224 -9.94 8.46 -26.95
CA ASP A 224 -10.34 8.94 -28.27
C ASP A 224 -10.71 10.43 -28.19
N ARG A 225 -10.15 11.24 -29.11
CA ARG A 225 -10.38 12.69 -29.19
C ARG A 225 -11.86 13.07 -29.25
N ASN A 226 -12.68 12.24 -29.90
CA ASN A 226 -14.14 12.47 -30.00
C ASN A 226 -14.89 12.27 -28.66
N ASN A 227 -14.27 11.63 -27.68
CA ASN A 227 -14.88 11.28 -26.39
C ASN A 227 -14.10 11.82 -25.19
N ILE A 228 -13.18 12.78 -25.42
CA ILE A 228 -12.25 13.25 -24.39
C ILE A 228 -12.98 13.76 -23.14
N LEU A 229 -13.98 14.64 -23.31
CA LEU A 229 -14.70 15.22 -22.18
C LEU A 229 -15.44 14.16 -21.36
N ARG A 230 -16.13 13.23 -22.02
CA ARG A 230 -16.83 12.12 -21.33
C ARG A 230 -15.89 11.19 -20.59
N ALA A 231 -14.72 10.90 -21.17
CA ALA A 231 -13.74 10.02 -20.54
C ALA A 231 -13.07 10.71 -19.33
N VAL A 232 -12.67 11.98 -19.49
CA VAL A 232 -12.07 12.78 -18.41
C VAL A 232 -13.05 12.97 -17.25
N SER A 233 -14.33 13.27 -17.55
CA SER A 233 -15.36 13.40 -16.52
C SER A 233 -15.59 12.07 -15.76
N ALA A 234 -15.61 10.93 -16.48
CA ALA A 234 -15.75 9.63 -15.84
C ALA A 234 -14.54 9.25 -14.98
N LEU A 235 -13.32 9.55 -15.43
CA LEU A 235 -12.09 9.36 -14.65
C LEU A 235 -12.09 10.28 -13.42
N GLY A 236 -12.38 11.58 -13.61
CA GLY A 236 -12.45 12.53 -12.49
C GLY A 236 -13.51 12.16 -11.47
N PHE A 237 -14.69 11.71 -11.90
CA PHE A 237 -15.75 11.23 -11.03
C PHE A 237 -15.32 9.98 -10.24
N SER A 238 -14.64 9.02 -10.89
CA SER A 238 -14.11 7.84 -10.21
C SER A 238 -13.08 8.21 -9.14
N VAL A 239 -12.14 9.09 -9.48
CA VAL A 239 -11.12 9.57 -8.53
C VAL A 239 -11.77 10.35 -7.39
N GLY A 240 -12.77 11.20 -7.68
CA GLY A 240 -13.51 11.96 -6.67
C GLY A 240 -14.22 11.06 -5.66
N ILE A 241 -14.89 9.99 -6.12
CA ILE A 241 -15.48 8.97 -5.21
C ILE A 241 -14.37 8.25 -4.42
N GLY A 242 -13.25 7.92 -5.04
CA GLY A 242 -12.12 7.28 -4.36
C GLY A 242 -11.52 8.16 -3.26
N LEU A 243 -11.37 9.46 -3.53
CA LEU A 243 -10.94 10.43 -2.52
C LEU A 243 -11.99 10.57 -1.39
N ALA A 244 -13.27 10.60 -1.73
CA ALA A 244 -14.34 10.59 -0.71
C ALA A 244 -14.24 9.32 0.15
N ALA A 245 -14.08 8.14 -0.45
CA ALA A 245 -13.99 6.86 0.24
C ALA A 245 -12.74 6.69 1.13
N SER A 246 -11.74 7.58 0.99
CA SER A 246 -10.54 7.64 1.83
C SER A 246 -10.43 8.91 2.68
N ALA A 247 -11.50 9.72 2.74
CA ALA A 247 -11.49 11.06 3.33
C ALA A 247 -11.14 11.05 4.83
N CYS A 248 -11.56 10.03 5.58
CA CYS A 248 -11.25 9.91 7.03
C CYS A 248 -9.74 9.97 7.32
N TYR A 249 -8.92 9.45 6.42
CA TYR A 249 -7.47 9.45 6.53
C TYR A 249 -6.85 10.77 6.06
N TRP A 250 -6.94 11.06 4.75
CA TRP A 250 -6.13 12.14 4.16
C TRP A 250 -6.55 13.54 4.62
N THR A 251 -7.85 13.77 4.92
CA THR A 251 -8.30 15.07 5.43
C THR A 251 -7.79 15.35 6.84
N THR A 252 -7.80 14.33 7.70
CA THR A 252 -7.25 14.40 9.06
C THR A 252 -5.76 14.69 9.00
N MET A 253 -5.02 13.92 8.19
CA MET A 253 -3.60 14.11 7.97
C MET A 253 -3.28 15.54 7.52
N MET A 254 -3.93 16.04 6.48
CA MET A 254 -3.64 17.39 5.95
C MET A 254 -3.81 18.51 6.97
N VAL A 255 -4.82 18.41 7.85
CA VAL A 255 -5.07 19.45 8.85
C VAL A 255 -4.11 19.36 10.03
N GLU A 256 -3.72 18.14 10.43
CA GLU A 256 -2.98 17.87 11.64
C GLU A 256 -1.48 17.65 11.41
N LEU A 257 -1.02 17.59 10.15
CA LEU A 257 0.40 17.39 9.79
C LEU A 257 1.34 18.37 10.49
N LYS A 258 0.88 19.60 10.74
CA LYS A 258 1.62 20.64 11.48
C LYS A 258 1.93 20.29 12.94
N TRP A 259 1.30 19.25 13.49
CA TRP A 259 1.50 18.83 14.89
C TRP A 259 2.52 17.70 15.03
N ILE A 260 3.05 17.20 13.93
CA ILE A 260 4.11 16.18 13.92
C ILE A 260 5.37 16.71 13.22
N ARG A 261 6.46 15.97 13.38
CA ARG A 261 7.79 16.33 12.85
C ARG A 261 7.99 16.01 11.37
N ALA A 262 6.92 15.91 10.59
CA ALA A 262 7.00 15.53 9.18
C ALA A 262 7.92 16.43 8.33
N ASP A 263 8.04 17.72 8.69
CA ASP A 263 8.95 18.67 8.01
C ASP A 263 10.44 18.49 8.37
N ASN A 264 10.71 17.75 9.45
CA ASN A 264 12.07 17.42 9.89
C ASN A 264 12.49 16.06 9.30
N VAL A 265 12.35 15.91 7.98
CA VAL A 265 12.99 14.81 7.28
C VAL A 265 14.48 14.95 7.53
N ASN A 266 14.98 14.15 8.48
CA ASN A 266 16.38 14.22 8.87
C ASN A 266 17.24 13.83 7.68
N PRO A 267 18.04 14.74 7.09
CA PRO A 267 18.96 14.41 6.01
C PRO A 267 19.91 13.27 6.40
N GLU A 268 20.27 13.17 7.69
CA GLU A 268 21.09 12.09 8.24
C GLU A 268 20.39 10.72 8.17
N ALA A 269 19.05 10.68 8.19
CA ALA A 269 18.29 9.44 8.02
C ALA A 269 18.18 8.97 6.56
N GLY A 270 18.79 9.67 5.61
CA GLY A 270 18.78 9.28 4.19
C GLY A 270 17.44 9.42 3.49
N LEU A 271 16.49 10.17 4.05
CA LEU A 271 15.13 10.30 3.49
C LEU A 271 14.94 11.51 2.57
N ASP A 272 15.97 12.28 2.29
CA ASP A 272 15.92 13.42 1.38
C ASP A 272 16.01 12.97 -0.08
N TYR A 273 15.03 13.35 -0.92
CA TYR A 273 14.97 12.99 -2.34
C TYR A 273 16.23 13.37 -3.13
N ARG A 274 16.93 14.45 -2.73
CA ARG A 274 18.13 14.96 -3.41
C ARG A 274 19.27 13.93 -3.46
N TYR A 275 19.31 13.03 -2.48
CA TYR A 275 20.33 11.98 -2.34
C TYR A 275 19.84 10.59 -2.74
N ASN A 276 18.56 10.46 -3.15
CA ASN A 276 17.91 9.16 -3.38
C ASN A 276 17.55 8.88 -4.84
N PHE A 277 18.11 9.64 -5.79
CA PHE A 277 17.99 9.29 -7.21
C PHE A 277 18.85 8.07 -7.55
N VAL A 278 18.32 7.15 -8.35
CA VAL A 278 19.14 6.11 -8.96
C VAL A 278 20.17 6.75 -9.89
N LEU A 279 21.34 6.15 -10.00
CA LEU A 279 22.50 6.66 -10.77
C LEU A 279 23.05 8.00 -10.26
N SER A 280 22.70 8.43 -9.05
CA SER A 280 23.26 9.66 -8.45
C SER A 280 24.63 9.41 -7.80
N THR A 281 24.89 8.19 -7.33
CA THR A 281 26.16 7.76 -6.77
C THR A 281 26.40 6.28 -7.04
N PHE A 282 27.66 5.90 -7.15
CA PHE A 282 28.11 4.51 -7.24
C PHE A 282 28.99 4.15 -6.02
N SER A 283 29.04 5.01 -5.00
CA SER A 283 29.77 4.74 -3.76
C SER A 283 29.08 3.66 -2.95
N SER A 284 29.83 2.72 -2.40
CA SER A 284 29.36 1.69 -1.48
C SER A 284 28.93 2.26 -0.13
N ASP A 285 29.35 3.49 0.20
CA ASP A 285 29.00 4.16 1.45
C ASP A 285 27.52 4.56 1.48
N SER A 286 26.88 4.64 0.31
CA SER A 286 25.45 4.85 0.14
C SER A 286 24.76 3.54 -0.29
N ILE A 287 24.69 2.59 0.62
CA ILE A 287 24.20 1.22 0.38
C ILE A 287 22.85 1.20 -0.34
N ASN A 288 21.90 2.04 0.07
CA ASN A 288 20.57 2.05 -0.53
C ASN A 288 20.59 2.47 -2.00
N VAL A 289 21.29 3.56 -2.34
CA VAL A 289 21.33 4.06 -3.72
C VAL A 289 22.16 3.13 -4.61
N TRP A 290 23.28 2.63 -4.12
CA TRP A 290 24.09 1.65 -4.86
C TRP A 290 23.26 0.41 -5.23
N TRP A 291 22.54 -0.15 -4.25
CA TRP A 291 21.67 -1.30 -4.49
C TRP A 291 20.50 -0.95 -5.44
N MET A 292 19.89 0.23 -5.31
CA MET A 292 18.86 0.69 -6.24
C MET A 292 19.39 0.86 -7.67
N ASN A 293 20.65 1.27 -7.85
CA ASN A 293 21.30 1.32 -9.17
C ASN A 293 21.38 -0.08 -9.80
N ILE A 294 21.77 -1.10 -9.03
CA ILE A 294 21.82 -2.48 -9.48
C ILE A 294 20.40 -2.97 -9.84
N LEU A 295 19.42 -2.72 -9.00
CA LEU A 295 18.03 -3.08 -9.29
C LEU A 295 17.48 -2.39 -10.54
N LEU A 296 17.85 -1.13 -10.79
CA LEU A 296 17.52 -0.45 -12.03
C LEU A 296 18.12 -1.17 -13.23
N LEU A 297 19.43 -1.49 -13.20
CA LEU A 297 20.10 -2.19 -14.29
C LEU A 297 19.47 -3.55 -14.58
N PHE A 298 19.16 -4.33 -13.53
CA PHE A 298 18.50 -5.63 -13.71
C PHE A 298 17.05 -5.47 -14.17
N SER A 299 16.33 -4.44 -13.72
CA SER A 299 14.99 -4.14 -14.23
C SER A 299 15.02 -3.77 -15.71
N VAL A 300 15.96 -2.92 -16.13
CA VAL A 300 16.14 -2.56 -17.55
C VAL A 300 16.54 -3.79 -18.36
N ALA A 301 17.48 -4.62 -17.88
CA ALA A 301 17.89 -5.84 -18.55
C ALA A 301 16.74 -6.85 -18.68
N MET A 302 15.89 -6.97 -17.67
CA MET A 302 14.71 -7.84 -17.72
C MET A 302 13.67 -7.34 -18.73
N PHE A 303 13.44 -6.02 -18.79
CA PHE A 303 12.37 -5.42 -19.59
C PHE A 303 12.80 -5.00 -21.01
N TRP A 304 14.08 -5.03 -21.36
CA TRP A 304 14.54 -4.59 -22.66
C TRP A 304 13.89 -5.34 -23.84
N PRO A 305 13.49 -6.62 -23.78
CA PRO A 305 12.76 -7.25 -24.86
C PRO A 305 11.45 -6.53 -25.19
N ALA A 306 10.83 -5.91 -24.18
CA ALA A 306 9.64 -5.09 -24.38
C ALA A 306 9.94 -3.82 -25.23
N ILE A 307 11.12 -3.23 -25.08
CA ILE A 307 11.57 -2.10 -25.90
C ILE A 307 11.73 -2.54 -27.36
N VAL A 308 12.31 -3.74 -27.57
CA VAL A 308 12.43 -4.32 -28.93
C VAL A 308 11.05 -4.57 -29.54
N LEU A 309 10.09 -5.07 -28.75
CA LEU A 309 8.71 -5.23 -29.19
C LEU A 309 8.09 -3.89 -29.60
N PHE A 310 8.25 -2.85 -28.78
CA PHE A 310 7.75 -1.51 -29.08
C PHE A 310 8.28 -0.99 -30.41
N MET A 311 9.59 -1.04 -30.61
CA MET A 311 10.21 -0.60 -31.87
C MET A 311 9.71 -1.39 -33.09
N ARG A 312 9.28 -2.64 -32.91
CA ARG A 312 8.74 -3.48 -33.99
C ARG A 312 7.24 -3.34 -34.18
N ALA A 313 6.46 -3.23 -33.10
CA ALA A 313 5.01 -3.02 -33.16
C ALA A 313 4.66 -1.68 -33.83
N ALA A 314 5.54 -0.68 -33.75
CA ALA A 314 5.42 0.58 -34.44
C ALA A 314 5.61 0.46 -35.99
N ARG A 315 6.04 -0.69 -36.52
CA ARG A 315 6.20 -0.91 -37.96
C ARG A 315 4.92 -1.47 -38.58
N PRO A 316 4.38 -0.87 -39.68
CA PRO A 316 3.06 -1.23 -40.25
C PRO A 316 2.89 -2.68 -40.73
N LYS A 317 3.99 -3.37 -41.01
CA LYS A 317 3.98 -4.76 -41.56
C LYS A 317 3.46 -5.88 -40.64
N TYR A 318 3.21 -5.60 -39.36
CA TYR A 318 2.82 -6.62 -38.36
C TYR A 318 1.40 -6.43 -37.81
N ALA A 319 0.59 -5.65 -38.50
CA ALA A 319 -0.76 -5.24 -38.07
C ALA A 319 -1.86 -6.29 -38.24
N ASP A 320 -1.53 -7.58 -38.20
CA ASP A 320 -2.49 -8.67 -38.41
C ASP A 320 -3.20 -9.14 -37.14
N VAL A 321 -3.33 -8.28 -36.16
CA VAL A 321 -4.09 -8.54 -34.94
C VAL A 321 -5.44 -7.84 -35.06
N ARG A 322 -6.53 -8.54 -34.80
CA ARG A 322 -7.95 -8.10 -34.86
C ARG A 322 -8.26 -6.76 -34.17
N ASN A 323 -7.29 -6.17 -33.49
CA ASN A 323 -7.30 -4.88 -32.81
C ASN A 323 -5.94 -4.14 -32.90
N ALA A 324 -5.29 -4.15 -34.07
CA ALA A 324 -3.95 -3.62 -34.26
C ALA A 324 -3.77 -2.18 -33.75
N LYS A 325 -4.72 -1.28 -34.02
CA LYS A 325 -4.69 0.11 -33.51
C LYS A 325 -4.69 0.16 -31.98
N ARG A 326 -5.52 -0.66 -31.36
CA ARG A 326 -5.66 -0.69 -29.91
C ARG A 326 -4.42 -1.26 -29.23
N PHE A 327 -3.90 -2.36 -29.75
CA PHE A 327 -2.65 -2.95 -29.31
C PHE A 327 -1.50 -1.94 -29.43
N ALA A 328 -1.35 -1.30 -30.59
CA ALA A 328 -0.32 -0.31 -30.85
C ALA A 328 -0.43 0.89 -29.90
N SER A 329 -1.63 1.51 -29.77
CA SER A 329 -1.80 2.66 -28.88
C SER A 329 -1.61 2.28 -27.39
N GLY A 330 -2.00 1.07 -26.97
CA GLY A 330 -1.74 0.57 -25.63
C GLY A 330 -0.26 0.38 -25.34
N THR A 331 0.45 -0.24 -26.28
CA THR A 331 1.91 -0.42 -26.18
C THR A 331 2.62 0.92 -26.10
N VAL A 332 2.22 1.91 -26.90
CA VAL A 332 2.77 3.29 -26.84
C VAL A 332 2.51 3.91 -25.47
N ALA A 333 1.26 3.86 -24.97
CA ALA A 333 0.91 4.46 -23.68
C ALA A 333 1.72 3.86 -22.53
N VAL A 334 1.84 2.51 -22.48
CA VAL A 334 2.64 1.83 -21.46
C VAL A 334 4.13 2.15 -21.60
N SER A 335 4.66 2.26 -22.82
CA SER A 335 6.06 2.63 -23.06
C SER A 335 6.35 4.07 -22.62
N VAL A 336 5.41 5.00 -22.82
CA VAL A 336 5.54 6.37 -22.31
C VAL A 336 5.53 6.40 -20.78
N VAL A 337 4.65 5.60 -20.14
CA VAL A 337 4.68 5.45 -18.69
C VAL A 337 6.01 4.87 -18.23
N LEU A 338 6.55 3.83 -18.88
CA LEU A 338 7.85 3.27 -18.57
C LEU A 338 8.98 4.31 -18.70
N ALA A 339 8.99 5.08 -19.78
CA ALA A 339 9.98 6.14 -19.99
C ALA A 339 9.87 7.24 -18.93
N LEU A 340 8.64 7.64 -18.57
CA LEU A 340 8.39 8.59 -17.49
C LEU A 340 8.95 8.08 -16.16
N THR A 341 8.71 6.81 -15.83
CA THR A 341 9.16 6.24 -14.53
C THR A 341 10.68 6.18 -14.45
N LEU A 342 11.35 5.77 -15.52
CA LEU A 342 12.81 5.76 -15.61
C LEU A 342 13.38 7.19 -15.52
N PHE A 343 12.78 8.15 -16.20
CA PHE A 343 13.15 9.56 -16.10
C PHE A 343 13.02 10.06 -14.66
N MET A 344 11.85 9.85 -14.02
CA MET A 344 11.56 10.35 -12.68
C MET A 344 12.40 9.72 -11.58
N ALA A 345 12.92 8.50 -11.79
CA ALA A 345 13.81 7.84 -10.85
C ALA A 345 15.25 8.37 -10.91
N THR A 346 15.66 9.08 -11.98
CA THR A 346 17.05 9.51 -12.21
C THR A 346 17.26 11.00 -11.89
N PRO A 347 18.51 11.44 -11.66
CA PRO A 347 18.83 12.85 -11.35
C PRO A 347 18.43 13.84 -12.45
N VAL A 348 18.21 13.38 -13.69
CA VAL A 348 17.75 14.21 -14.81
C VAL A 348 16.40 14.87 -14.51
N SER A 349 15.56 14.23 -13.70
CA SER A 349 14.26 14.76 -13.28
C SER A 349 14.32 15.73 -12.08
N ARG A 350 15.51 16.00 -11.51
CA ARG A 350 15.67 16.89 -10.35
C ARG A 350 14.97 18.24 -10.49
N PRO A 351 14.97 18.93 -11.67
CA PRO A 351 14.23 20.18 -11.82
C PRO A 351 12.72 20.02 -11.57
N VAL A 352 12.12 18.90 -12.00
CA VAL A 352 10.70 18.61 -11.76
C VAL A 352 10.44 18.39 -10.28
N TRP A 353 11.30 17.63 -9.61
CA TRP A 353 11.20 17.40 -8.16
C TRP A 353 11.34 18.69 -7.36
N ASN A 354 12.23 19.60 -7.76
CA ASN A 354 12.41 20.90 -7.10
C ASN A 354 11.18 21.80 -7.20
N LEU A 355 10.39 21.67 -8.29
CA LEU A 355 9.20 22.49 -8.54
C LEU A 355 7.93 21.91 -7.91
N VAL A 356 7.86 20.59 -7.69
CA VAL A 356 6.63 19.90 -7.31
C VAL A 356 6.75 19.39 -5.86
N ARG A 357 6.31 20.21 -4.90
CA ARG A 357 6.40 19.87 -3.47
C ARG A 357 5.83 18.49 -3.12
N PRO A 358 4.66 18.05 -3.61
CA PRO A 358 4.17 16.69 -3.33
C PRO A 358 5.13 15.56 -3.73
N LEU A 359 5.97 15.75 -4.75
CA LEU A 359 7.01 14.76 -5.09
C LEU A 359 8.11 14.74 -4.03
N GLN A 360 8.54 15.90 -3.52
CA GLN A 360 9.56 15.99 -2.48
C GLN A 360 9.14 15.21 -1.22
N GLU A 361 7.85 15.28 -0.86
CA GLU A 361 7.26 14.55 0.27
C GLU A 361 7.25 13.01 0.04
N THR A 362 7.44 12.54 -1.18
CA THR A 362 7.60 11.10 -1.45
C THR A 362 9.01 10.59 -1.12
N GLN A 363 9.97 11.46 -0.82
CA GLN A 363 11.30 11.22 -0.28
C GLN A 363 12.27 10.43 -1.18
N LEU A 364 11.80 9.39 -1.84
CA LEU A 364 12.64 8.37 -2.46
C LEU A 364 12.32 8.22 -3.96
N PRO A 365 13.04 8.95 -4.85
CA PRO A 365 12.84 8.85 -6.31
C PRO A 365 12.88 7.43 -6.87
N TRP A 366 13.68 6.54 -6.29
CA TRP A 366 13.73 5.15 -6.72
C TRP A 366 12.40 4.38 -6.51
N ARG A 367 11.42 4.91 -5.74
CA ARG A 367 10.05 4.33 -5.65
C ARG A 367 9.34 4.25 -7.01
N TRP A 368 9.74 5.05 -7.98
CA TRP A 368 9.22 4.94 -9.35
C TRP A 368 9.50 3.58 -9.99
N LEU A 369 10.47 2.79 -9.47
CA LEU A 369 10.72 1.42 -9.90
C LEU A 369 9.54 0.47 -9.62
N SER A 370 8.64 0.80 -8.67
CA SER A 370 7.36 0.09 -8.50
C SER A 370 6.53 0.15 -9.78
N ILE A 371 6.42 1.33 -10.37
CA ILE A 371 5.63 1.53 -11.61
C ILE A 371 6.40 1.01 -12.83
N THR A 372 7.74 1.12 -12.82
CA THR A 372 8.61 0.47 -13.80
C THR A 372 8.33 -1.04 -13.87
N SER A 373 8.20 -1.69 -12.73
CA SER A 373 7.89 -3.13 -12.64
C SER A 373 6.53 -3.46 -13.29
N ILE A 374 5.51 -2.62 -13.07
CA ILE A 374 4.18 -2.78 -13.66
C ILE A 374 4.24 -2.61 -15.19
N ALA A 375 4.76 -1.47 -15.65
CA ALA A 375 4.81 -1.15 -17.10
C ALA A 375 5.71 -2.14 -17.86
N GLY A 376 6.88 -2.47 -17.30
CA GLY A 376 7.84 -3.39 -17.88
C GLY A 376 7.29 -4.81 -18.00
N SER A 377 6.63 -5.33 -16.97
CA SER A 377 6.04 -6.66 -16.98
C SER A 377 4.95 -6.82 -18.05
N LEU A 378 4.12 -5.78 -18.24
CA LEU A 378 3.13 -5.78 -19.31
C LEU A 378 3.79 -5.79 -20.68
N LEU A 379 4.75 -4.90 -20.94
CA LEU A 379 5.44 -4.83 -22.22
C LEU A 379 6.20 -6.12 -22.52
N LEU A 380 6.85 -6.70 -21.51
CA LEU A 380 7.56 -7.98 -21.64
C LEU A 380 6.62 -9.12 -22.05
N SER A 381 5.45 -9.20 -21.41
CA SER A 381 4.47 -10.22 -21.77
C SER A 381 3.96 -10.05 -23.21
N LEU A 382 3.71 -8.81 -23.65
CA LEU A 382 3.30 -8.50 -25.01
C LEU A 382 4.36 -8.86 -26.06
N ALA A 383 5.62 -9.05 -25.68
CA ALA A 383 6.68 -9.52 -26.56
C ALA A 383 6.57 -11.03 -26.90
N ILE A 384 5.99 -11.84 -26.01
CA ILE A 384 5.98 -13.32 -26.12
C ILE A 384 5.43 -13.83 -27.47
N PRO A 385 4.29 -13.36 -27.99
CA PRO A 385 3.76 -13.85 -29.27
C PRO A 385 4.68 -13.61 -30.48
N PHE A 386 5.65 -12.72 -30.34
CA PHE A 386 6.61 -12.40 -31.41
C PHE A 386 7.89 -13.24 -31.32
N TRP A 387 8.18 -13.86 -30.18
CA TRP A 387 9.42 -14.61 -29.96
C TRP A 387 9.55 -15.83 -30.84
N THR A 388 8.45 -16.54 -31.11
CA THR A 388 8.46 -17.66 -32.04
C THR A 388 8.83 -17.24 -33.48
N ARG A 389 8.40 -16.03 -33.88
CA ARG A 389 8.77 -15.45 -35.18
C ARG A 389 10.25 -15.03 -35.20
N LEU A 390 10.73 -14.41 -34.12
CA LEU A 390 12.12 -14.01 -33.97
C LEU A 390 13.07 -15.21 -34.01
N ASN A 391 12.68 -16.35 -33.43
CA ASN A 391 13.46 -17.57 -33.38
C ASN A 391 13.73 -18.16 -34.79
N LYS A 392 12.88 -17.86 -35.79
CA LYS A 392 13.00 -18.30 -37.18
C LYS A 392 13.72 -17.29 -38.09
N THR A 393 14.28 -16.23 -37.52
CA THR A 393 14.89 -15.13 -38.29
C THR A 393 16.36 -14.92 -37.88
N ARG A 394 17.06 -14.04 -38.61
CA ARG A 394 18.41 -13.54 -38.25
C ARG A 394 18.45 -12.85 -36.86
N MET A 395 17.28 -12.62 -36.23
CA MET A 395 17.16 -12.02 -34.89
C MET A 395 17.20 -13.04 -33.75
N ARG A 396 17.40 -14.33 -34.05
CA ARG A 396 17.54 -15.39 -33.04
C ARG A 396 18.60 -15.09 -31.97
N PRO A 397 19.80 -14.59 -32.30
CA PRO A 397 20.81 -14.21 -31.29
C PRO A 397 20.28 -13.13 -30.31
N LEU A 398 19.54 -12.15 -30.82
CA LEU A 398 18.93 -11.11 -29.97
C LEU A 398 17.86 -11.69 -29.02
N LEU A 399 17.07 -12.66 -29.49
CA LEU A 399 16.11 -13.36 -28.65
C LEU A 399 16.82 -14.15 -27.53
N ILE A 400 17.89 -14.89 -27.87
CA ILE A 400 18.68 -15.64 -26.89
C ILE A 400 19.28 -14.69 -25.85
N PHE A 401 19.85 -13.58 -26.29
CA PHE A 401 20.38 -12.54 -25.40
C PHE A 401 19.29 -11.98 -24.47
N ALA A 402 18.11 -11.68 -25.00
CA ALA A 402 16.98 -11.18 -24.22
C ALA A 402 16.50 -12.19 -23.16
N LEU A 403 16.34 -13.45 -23.54
CA LEU A 403 15.95 -14.52 -22.61
C LEU A 403 17.04 -14.76 -21.55
N GLY A 404 18.31 -14.72 -21.95
CA GLY A 404 19.44 -14.76 -21.04
C GLY A 404 19.45 -13.60 -20.04
N SER A 405 19.18 -12.38 -20.51
CA SER A 405 19.08 -11.19 -19.66
C SER A 405 17.94 -11.31 -18.62
N ILE A 406 16.78 -11.84 -19.02
CA ILE A 406 15.67 -12.10 -18.10
C ILE A 406 16.08 -13.14 -17.04
N ALA A 407 16.64 -14.27 -17.48
CA ALA A 407 17.03 -15.34 -16.59
C ALA A 407 18.13 -14.89 -15.61
N ILE A 408 19.15 -14.17 -16.08
CA ILE A 408 20.24 -13.63 -15.26
C ILE A 408 19.70 -12.59 -14.27
N SER A 409 18.84 -11.67 -14.71
CA SER A 409 18.25 -10.65 -13.85
C SER A 409 17.45 -11.26 -12.72
N PHE A 410 16.63 -12.28 -13.03
CA PHE A 410 15.86 -13.00 -12.03
C PHE A 410 16.77 -13.80 -11.09
N ALA A 411 17.69 -14.61 -11.63
CA ALA A 411 18.58 -15.45 -10.83
C ALA A 411 19.46 -14.62 -9.89
N PHE A 412 20.00 -13.50 -10.39
CA PHE A 412 20.80 -12.59 -9.58
C PHE A 412 19.96 -11.94 -8.48
N SER A 413 18.78 -11.41 -8.81
CA SER A 413 17.90 -10.76 -7.82
C SER A 413 17.46 -11.75 -6.74
N ALA A 414 17.03 -12.95 -7.13
CA ALA A 414 16.65 -14.01 -6.20
C ALA A 414 17.84 -14.51 -5.36
N GLY A 415 18.98 -14.75 -6.00
CA GLY A 415 20.21 -15.20 -5.33
C GLY A 415 20.74 -14.18 -4.33
N HIS A 416 20.75 -12.90 -4.70
CA HIS A 416 21.15 -11.82 -3.80
C HIS A 416 20.21 -11.72 -2.59
N ILE A 417 18.90 -11.76 -2.82
CA ILE A 417 17.89 -11.75 -1.75
C ILE A 417 18.09 -12.90 -0.77
N ILE A 418 18.29 -14.11 -1.28
CA ILE A 418 18.48 -15.30 -0.43
C ILE A 418 19.76 -15.19 0.39
N ARG A 419 20.83 -14.70 -0.23
CA ARG A 419 22.15 -14.59 0.40
C ARG A 419 22.24 -13.48 1.44
N GLU A 420 21.68 -12.31 1.15
CA GLU A 420 21.83 -11.10 1.98
C GLU A 420 20.69 -10.94 2.99
N ALA A 421 19.55 -11.62 2.82
CA ALA A 421 18.44 -11.54 3.75
C ALA A 421 18.81 -12.17 5.11
N ARG A 422 18.57 -11.41 6.15
CA ARG A 422 18.69 -11.91 7.53
C ARG A 422 17.34 -12.48 7.96
N TRP A 423 17.22 -13.78 7.96
CA TRP A 423 15.98 -14.49 8.23
C TRP A 423 15.72 -14.64 9.73
N LEU A 424 14.53 -14.26 10.17
CA LEU A 424 14.03 -14.48 11.53
C LEU A 424 13.14 -15.72 11.52
N THR A 425 13.57 -16.76 12.22
CA THR A 425 12.69 -17.91 12.50
C THR A 425 11.42 -17.47 13.24
N PRO A 426 10.34 -18.28 13.29
CA PRO A 426 9.13 -17.91 14.03
C PRO A 426 9.43 -17.48 15.48
N ALA A 427 10.30 -18.17 16.19
CA ALA A 427 10.66 -17.84 17.57
C ALA A 427 11.42 -16.50 17.67
N GLN A 428 12.40 -16.27 16.78
CA GLN A 428 13.14 -15.01 16.74
C GLN A 428 12.25 -13.83 16.33
N PHE A 429 11.30 -14.06 15.42
CA PHE A 429 10.33 -13.05 15.02
C PHE A 429 9.44 -12.63 16.19
N GLU A 430 8.84 -13.58 16.91
CA GLU A 430 8.02 -13.29 18.11
C GLU A 430 8.86 -12.62 19.22
N GLN A 431 10.11 -13.04 19.42
CA GLN A 431 11.03 -12.37 20.34
C GLN A 431 11.30 -10.91 19.92
N THR A 432 11.49 -10.65 18.64
CA THR A 432 11.65 -9.29 18.12
C THR A 432 10.40 -8.44 18.39
N LEU A 433 9.21 -9.01 18.15
CA LEU A 433 7.95 -8.32 18.39
C LEU A 433 7.72 -8.04 19.89
N SER A 434 8.09 -8.94 20.78
CA SER A 434 7.92 -8.76 22.22
C SER A 434 8.75 -7.60 22.80
N ALA A 435 9.81 -7.21 22.11
CA ALA A 435 10.65 -6.06 22.49
C ALA A 435 10.08 -4.70 22.04
N ILE A 436 9.10 -4.68 21.13
CA ILE A 436 8.54 -3.46 20.54
C ILE A 436 7.73 -2.61 21.54
N PRO A 437 6.84 -3.17 22.40
CA PRO A 437 5.99 -2.35 23.28
C PRO A 437 6.76 -1.40 24.21
N GLY A 438 7.99 -1.76 24.58
CA GLY A 438 8.87 -0.92 25.40
C GLY A 438 9.70 0.10 24.62
N SER A 439 9.57 0.16 23.28
CA SER A 439 10.37 1.06 22.45
C SER A 439 9.57 2.29 22.01
N PRO A 440 10.24 3.42 21.73
CA PRO A 440 9.57 4.60 21.16
C PRO A 440 8.91 4.30 19.83
N SER A 441 7.82 5.01 19.51
CA SER A 441 7.23 5.06 18.17
C SER A 441 8.20 5.65 17.16
N VAL A 442 7.83 5.60 15.90
CA VAL A 442 8.63 6.20 14.83
C VAL A 442 8.71 7.72 15.03
N TYR A 443 9.92 8.24 15.17
CA TYR A 443 10.20 9.61 15.58
C TYR A 443 9.45 10.67 14.74
N GLN A 444 9.35 10.46 13.43
CA GLN A 444 8.66 11.39 12.51
C GLN A 444 7.17 11.60 12.83
N TRP A 445 6.53 10.64 13.50
CA TRP A 445 5.12 10.70 13.85
C TRP A 445 4.84 11.17 15.27
N LEU A 446 5.89 11.41 16.05
CA LEU A 446 5.73 12.00 17.38
C LEU A 446 5.30 13.47 17.26
N PRO A 447 4.44 13.96 18.18
CA PRO A 447 4.09 15.37 18.25
C PRO A 447 5.33 16.27 18.37
N ILE A 448 5.30 17.46 17.76
CA ILE A 448 6.43 18.41 17.73
C ILE A 448 6.90 18.84 19.13
N TRP A 449 6.04 18.75 20.13
CA TRP A 449 6.34 19.08 21.54
C TRP A 449 6.90 17.91 22.35
N VAL A 450 6.96 16.71 21.78
CA VAL A 450 7.61 15.56 22.43
C VAL A 450 9.10 15.57 22.12
N HIS A 451 9.94 15.56 23.14
CA HIS A 451 11.40 15.61 23.00
C HIS A 451 12.04 14.33 23.56
N GLU A 452 13.17 13.94 22.99
CA GLU A 452 13.99 12.85 23.52
C GLU A 452 14.96 13.40 24.61
N PRO A 453 15.23 12.60 25.64
CA PRO A 453 14.66 11.28 25.95
C PRO A 453 13.19 11.36 26.32
N LEU A 454 12.41 10.33 25.90
CA LEU A 454 10.98 10.29 26.24
C LEU A 454 10.75 10.37 27.76
N PRO A 455 9.67 11.04 28.21
CA PRO A 455 9.37 11.18 29.62
C PRO A 455 9.19 9.81 30.27
N LYS A 456 9.67 9.67 31.49
CA LYS A 456 9.50 8.47 32.31
C LYS A 456 8.52 8.76 33.44
N MET A 457 7.55 7.91 33.62
CA MET A 457 6.59 7.92 34.74
C MET A 457 6.35 6.50 35.22
N THR A 458 6.41 6.30 36.53
CA THR A 458 6.07 5.02 37.17
C THR A 458 4.57 4.92 37.47
N ALA A 459 3.95 6.04 37.87
CA ALA A 459 2.52 6.15 38.09
C ALA A 459 1.79 6.65 36.85
N GLN A 460 0.51 6.33 36.73
CA GLN A 460 -0.37 6.84 35.66
C GLN A 460 -0.67 8.33 35.81
N VAL A 461 -0.71 8.82 37.07
CA VAL A 461 -0.94 10.21 37.43
C VAL A 461 0.03 10.58 38.56
N GLU A 462 0.73 11.70 38.41
CA GLU A 462 1.58 12.32 39.43
C GLU A 462 0.98 13.69 39.78
N ALA A 463 0.52 13.87 41.01
CA ALA A 463 -0.17 15.10 41.48
C ALA A 463 0.52 15.75 42.70
N GLY A 464 1.87 15.66 42.78
CA GLY A 464 2.63 16.11 43.93
C GLY A 464 2.25 15.34 45.21
N ASP A 465 1.98 16.06 46.28
CA ASP A 465 1.61 15.46 47.59
C ASP A 465 0.14 15.04 47.69
N ARG A 466 -0.66 15.25 46.65
CA ARG A 466 -2.09 14.92 46.63
C ARG A 466 -2.31 13.43 46.36
N ALA A 467 -3.14 12.78 47.17
CA ALA A 467 -3.50 11.39 46.94
C ALA A 467 -4.33 11.26 45.64
N VAL A 468 -3.97 10.26 44.85
CA VAL A 468 -4.64 9.95 43.58
C VAL A 468 -5.20 8.52 43.63
N LYS A 469 -6.45 8.35 43.22
CA LYS A 469 -7.09 7.05 43.02
C LYS A 469 -7.58 6.93 41.59
N ILE A 470 -7.07 5.95 40.85
CA ILE A 470 -7.52 5.68 39.48
C ILE A 470 -8.84 4.93 39.52
N GLU A 471 -9.87 5.44 38.86
CA GLU A 471 -11.18 4.81 38.74
C GLU A 471 -11.33 4.07 37.41
N SER A 472 -10.87 4.67 36.31
CA SER A 472 -10.92 4.08 34.97
C SER A 472 -9.77 4.57 34.10
N TRP A 473 -9.17 3.65 33.31
CA TRP A 473 -8.10 3.98 32.39
C TRP A 473 -8.26 3.21 31.10
N THR A 474 -8.89 3.85 30.10
CA THR A 474 -9.09 3.29 28.77
C THR A 474 -8.29 4.09 27.72
N ALA A 475 -8.29 3.64 26.48
CA ALA A 475 -7.55 4.29 25.40
C ALA A 475 -7.93 5.76 25.22
N GLU A 476 -9.23 6.08 25.28
CA GLU A 476 -9.76 7.41 24.98
C GLU A 476 -10.39 8.11 26.20
N LYS A 477 -10.49 7.44 27.36
CA LYS A 477 -11.05 8.00 28.57
C LYS A 477 -10.27 7.56 29.80
N ARG A 478 -9.99 8.50 30.70
CA ARG A 478 -9.28 8.30 31.95
C ARG A 478 -10.03 9.05 33.05
N VAL A 479 -10.30 8.38 34.15
CA VAL A 479 -10.99 8.93 35.30
C VAL A 479 -10.19 8.65 36.55
N PHE A 480 -9.90 9.67 37.33
CA PHE A 480 -9.20 9.56 38.59
C PHE A 480 -9.71 10.57 39.60
N GLN A 481 -9.69 10.20 40.86
CA GLN A 481 -9.97 11.08 41.98
C GLN A 481 -8.67 11.69 42.52
N VAL A 482 -8.75 12.94 42.92
CA VAL A 482 -7.66 13.65 43.58
C VAL A 482 -8.15 14.24 44.91
N SER A 483 -7.34 14.11 45.98
CA SER A 483 -7.68 14.67 47.30
C SER A 483 -7.66 16.22 47.25
N ALA A 484 -8.31 16.88 48.23
CA ALA A 484 -8.19 18.34 48.40
C ALA A 484 -6.73 18.74 48.65
N GLY A 485 -6.36 19.94 48.21
CA GLY A 485 -5.03 20.51 48.39
C GLY A 485 -4.91 21.90 47.75
N GLN A 486 -3.71 22.46 47.77
CA GLN A 486 -3.48 23.73 47.07
C GLN A 486 -3.69 23.57 45.56
N ALA A 487 -4.01 24.68 44.87
CA ALA A 487 -4.06 24.68 43.40
C ALA A 487 -2.71 24.20 42.84
N SER A 488 -2.74 23.17 42.05
CA SER A 488 -1.55 22.47 41.54
C SER A 488 -1.87 21.87 40.15
N GLU A 489 -0.96 21.10 39.62
CA GLU A 489 -1.11 20.41 38.36
C GLU A 489 -0.86 18.92 38.54
N ALA A 490 -1.55 18.10 37.78
CA ALA A 490 -1.25 16.69 37.65
C ALA A 490 -0.56 16.43 36.31
N ARG A 491 0.53 15.66 36.38
CA ARG A 491 1.21 15.09 35.23
C ARG A 491 0.58 13.75 34.92
N ILE A 492 0.18 13.56 33.67
CA ILE A 492 -0.56 12.36 33.23
C ILE A 492 0.36 11.55 32.30
N LYS A 493 0.40 10.24 32.49
CA LYS A 493 1.11 9.31 31.61
C LYS A 493 0.40 9.22 30.25
N THR A 494 0.47 10.32 29.51
CA THR A 494 -0.11 10.51 28.18
C THR A 494 0.60 11.70 27.52
N PHE A 495 0.95 11.59 26.24
CA PHE A 495 1.37 12.76 25.50
C PHE A 495 0.22 13.76 25.33
N PHE A 496 0.56 15.04 25.45
CA PHE A 496 -0.37 16.09 25.08
C PHE A 496 -0.74 15.96 23.60
N TYR A 497 -2.04 16.07 23.31
CA TYR A 497 -2.58 16.21 21.97
C TYR A 497 -3.80 17.12 22.01
N PRO A 498 -4.03 18.01 21.02
CA PRO A 498 -5.12 19.02 21.08
C PRO A 498 -6.53 18.47 21.25
N HIS A 499 -6.72 17.16 21.04
CA HIS A 499 -8.01 16.50 21.17
C HIS A 499 -8.32 15.97 22.58
N TRP A 500 -7.34 15.94 23.47
CA TRP A 500 -7.60 15.69 24.88
C TRP A 500 -8.39 16.85 25.51
N LYS A 501 -9.39 16.53 26.30
CA LYS A 501 -10.19 17.46 27.10
C LYS A 501 -10.26 16.96 28.53
N ALA A 502 -10.10 17.86 29.50
CA ALA A 502 -10.23 17.56 30.91
C ALA A 502 -11.43 18.30 31.52
N SER A 503 -12.10 17.67 32.46
CA SER A 503 -13.18 18.29 33.24
C SER A 503 -13.22 17.75 34.67
N ALA A 504 -13.74 18.58 35.59
CA ALA A 504 -14.08 18.23 36.95
C ALA A 504 -15.46 18.81 37.27
N GLY A 505 -16.43 17.99 37.72
CA GLY A 505 -17.76 18.43 38.03
C GLY A 505 -18.45 19.20 36.90
N GLY A 506 -18.18 18.87 35.64
CA GLY A 506 -18.71 19.54 34.45
C GLY A 506 -17.93 20.80 34.04
N ARG A 507 -16.99 21.32 34.83
CA ARG A 507 -16.14 22.45 34.46
C ARG A 507 -14.93 21.97 33.66
N GLN A 508 -14.60 22.66 32.57
CA GLN A 508 -13.38 22.38 31.81
C GLN A 508 -12.13 22.82 32.60
N LEU A 509 -11.10 21.97 32.58
CA LEU A 509 -9.80 22.24 33.16
C LEU A 509 -8.79 22.60 32.06
N ALA A 510 -7.83 23.47 32.40
CA ALA A 510 -6.75 23.82 31.49
C ALA A 510 -5.82 22.62 31.29
N LEU A 511 -5.38 22.45 30.05
CA LEU A 511 -4.42 21.43 29.61
C LEU A 511 -3.25 22.07 28.90
N HIS A 512 -2.05 21.60 29.19
CA HIS A 512 -0.84 21.95 28.45
C HIS A 512 0.15 20.76 28.44
N GLN A 513 1.29 20.91 27.86
CA GLN A 513 2.37 19.91 27.88
C GLN A 513 3.49 20.35 28.84
N ASP A 514 4.14 19.36 29.45
CA ASP A 514 5.42 19.60 30.12
C ASP A 514 6.58 19.68 29.10
N GLN A 515 7.82 19.83 29.58
CA GLN A 515 9.03 19.91 28.74
C GLN A 515 9.27 18.63 27.91
N GLY A 516 8.79 17.48 28.34
CA GLY A 516 8.90 16.19 27.64
C GLY A 516 7.71 15.85 26.77
N GLY A 517 6.68 16.69 26.74
CA GLY A 517 5.44 16.49 25.99
C GLY A 517 4.37 15.69 26.74
N ALA A 518 4.56 15.38 28.03
CA ALA A 518 3.52 14.74 28.84
C ALA A 518 2.36 15.74 29.11
N LEU A 519 1.14 15.22 29.21
CA LEU A 519 -0.06 15.99 29.45
C LEU A 519 -0.10 16.50 30.89
N MET A 520 -0.27 17.80 31.06
CA MET A 520 -0.47 18.48 32.35
C MET A 520 -1.91 18.92 32.48
N VAL A 521 -2.52 18.71 33.64
CA VAL A 521 -3.91 19.07 33.96
C VAL A 521 -3.93 19.96 35.20
N ALA A 522 -4.53 21.13 35.09
CA ALA A 522 -4.77 22.00 36.26
C ALA A 522 -5.77 21.36 37.23
N LEU A 523 -5.42 21.25 38.50
CA LEU A 523 -6.23 20.65 39.55
C LEU A 523 -6.97 21.70 40.38
N PRO A 524 -8.27 21.52 40.68
CA PRO A 524 -9.00 22.38 41.62
C PRO A 524 -8.47 22.21 43.05
N LYS A 525 -8.75 23.15 43.94
CA LYS A 525 -8.35 23.08 45.36
C LYS A 525 -9.10 22.03 46.13
N GLU A 526 -10.36 21.81 45.78
CA GLU A 526 -11.25 20.83 46.40
C GLU A 526 -10.88 19.41 45.93
N ALA A 527 -11.31 18.41 46.69
CA ALA A 527 -11.30 17.02 46.22
C ALA A 527 -12.22 16.90 45.00
N ALA A 528 -11.73 16.27 43.94
CA ALA A 528 -12.48 16.20 42.70
C ALA A 528 -12.20 14.91 41.92
N GLU A 529 -13.22 14.49 41.18
CA GLU A 529 -13.05 13.51 40.11
C GLU A 529 -12.68 14.23 38.82
N ILE A 530 -11.55 13.84 38.26
CA ILE A 530 -11.01 14.37 37.01
C ILE A 530 -11.32 13.38 35.89
N THR A 531 -12.01 13.84 34.86
CA THR A 531 -12.27 13.08 33.65
C THR A 531 -11.47 13.66 32.48
N LEU A 532 -10.65 12.82 31.86
CA LEU A 532 -9.93 13.09 30.62
C LEU A 532 -10.57 12.31 29.49
N GLU A 533 -10.89 12.96 28.38
CA GLU A 533 -11.46 12.31 27.21
C GLU A 533 -10.74 12.77 25.93
N PHE A 534 -10.41 11.81 25.07
CA PHE A 534 -9.95 12.09 23.71
C PHE A 534 -11.19 12.28 22.82
N ARG A 535 -11.45 13.50 22.39
CA ARG A 535 -12.66 13.85 21.63
C ARG A 535 -12.31 14.18 20.18
N GLU A 536 -12.75 13.32 19.28
CA GLU A 536 -12.62 13.59 17.85
C GLU A 536 -13.39 14.86 17.46
N PRO A 537 -12.73 15.82 16.77
CA PRO A 537 -13.40 17.04 16.33
C PRO A 537 -14.45 16.75 15.25
N THR A 538 -15.41 17.68 15.11
CA THR A 538 -16.54 17.54 14.17
C THR A 538 -16.06 17.31 12.72
N ARG A 539 -14.93 17.92 12.32
CA ARG A 539 -14.33 17.71 10.98
C ARG A 539 -13.95 16.25 10.71
N VAL A 540 -13.38 15.53 11.71
CA VAL A 540 -13.01 14.12 11.58
C VAL A 540 -14.25 13.25 11.47
N ARG A 541 -15.29 13.53 12.27
CA ARG A 541 -16.58 12.84 12.17
C ARG A 541 -17.25 13.10 10.81
N GLY A 542 -17.19 14.34 10.31
CA GLY A 542 -17.66 14.69 8.98
C GLY A 542 -16.91 13.93 7.87
N ALA A 543 -15.57 13.86 7.96
CA ALA A 543 -14.75 13.09 7.03
C ALA A 543 -15.09 11.59 7.05
N ALA A 544 -15.37 11.00 8.23
CA ALA A 544 -15.84 9.63 8.34
C ALA A 544 -17.20 9.43 7.63
N GLY A 545 -18.12 10.41 7.74
CA GLY A 545 -19.38 10.42 6.99
C GLY A 545 -19.16 10.43 5.47
N PHE A 546 -18.24 11.28 4.97
CA PHE A 546 -17.85 11.29 3.55
C PHE A 546 -17.24 9.96 3.10
N THR A 547 -16.42 9.34 3.95
CA THR A 547 -15.85 8.01 3.68
C THR A 547 -16.95 6.97 3.53
N LEU A 548 -17.91 6.94 4.43
CA LEU A 548 -19.05 6.03 4.34
C LEU A 548 -19.86 6.25 3.05
N LEU A 549 -20.19 7.51 2.73
CA LEU A 549 -20.87 7.86 1.49
C LEU A 549 -20.09 7.45 0.23
N GLY A 550 -18.76 7.58 0.24
CA GLY A 550 -17.89 7.11 -0.83
C GLY A 550 -18.01 5.60 -1.04
N TRP A 551 -17.92 4.81 0.02
CA TRP A 551 -18.08 3.35 -0.07
C TRP A 551 -19.51 2.92 -0.44
N ILE A 552 -20.53 3.59 0.06
CA ILE A 552 -21.93 3.37 -0.36
C ILE A 552 -22.10 3.67 -1.85
N SER A 553 -21.49 4.75 -2.36
CA SER A 553 -21.52 5.10 -3.78
C SER A 553 -20.86 4.04 -4.65
N ILE A 554 -19.69 3.52 -4.23
CA ILE A 554 -19.03 2.40 -4.89
C ILE A 554 -19.94 1.17 -4.94
N GLY A 555 -20.55 0.80 -3.81
CA GLY A 555 -21.50 -0.31 -3.71
C GLY A 555 -22.72 -0.12 -4.60
N GLY A 556 -23.33 1.07 -4.60
CA GLY A 556 -24.49 1.42 -5.43
C GLY A 556 -24.19 1.30 -6.93
N LEU A 557 -23.02 1.76 -7.38
CA LEU A 557 -22.57 1.63 -8.77
C LEU A 557 -22.36 0.17 -9.20
N LEU A 558 -22.00 -0.72 -8.27
CA LEU A 558 -21.87 -2.16 -8.55
C LEU A 558 -23.24 -2.86 -8.66
N VAL A 559 -24.21 -2.46 -7.84
CA VAL A 559 -25.57 -3.08 -7.77
C VAL A 559 -26.45 -2.65 -8.95
N LYS A 560 -26.39 -1.37 -9.38
CA LYS A 560 -27.23 -0.81 -10.47
C LYS A 560 -27.32 -1.72 -11.70
N ARG A 561 -26.29 -2.44 -12.05
CA ARG A 561 -26.24 -3.35 -13.19
C ARG A 561 -26.96 -4.69 -12.97
N ARG A 562 -27.16 -5.11 -11.74
CA ARG A 562 -27.88 -6.39 -11.46
C ARG A 562 -29.35 -6.23 -11.83
N SER A 563 -29.90 -5.06 -11.56
CA SER A 563 -31.27 -4.67 -11.90
C SER A 563 -31.49 -4.54 -13.42
N GLU A 564 -30.58 -3.90 -14.15
CA GLU A 564 -30.68 -3.76 -15.62
C GLU A 564 -30.61 -5.10 -16.37
N ARG A 565 -29.84 -6.07 -15.86
CA ARG A 565 -29.78 -7.44 -16.43
C ARG A 565 -31.00 -8.30 -16.13
N ILE A 566 -31.65 -8.08 -14.99
CA ILE A 566 -32.87 -8.81 -14.61
C ILE A 566 -34.03 -8.28 -15.45
N MET A 567 -34.19 -6.97 -15.58
CA MET A 567 -35.24 -6.38 -16.42
C MET A 567 -35.09 -6.69 -17.93
N SER A 568 -33.85 -6.78 -18.45
CA SER A 568 -33.66 -7.18 -19.86
C SER A 568 -33.96 -8.64 -20.13
N ARG A 569 -33.81 -9.53 -19.13
CA ARG A 569 -34.19 -10.95 -19.26
C ARG A 569 -35.69 -11.21 -19.11
N GLU A 570 -36.41 -10.37 -18.36
CA GLU A 570 -37.86 -10.44 -18.24
C GLU A 570 -38.59 -9.83 -19.44
N HIS A 571 -37.93 -9.02 -20.27
CA HIS A 571 -38.48 -8.49 -21.53
C HIS A 571 -38.23 -9.40 -22.73
N ASP A 572 -37.26 -10.35 -22.64
CA ASP A 572 -36.93 -11.33 -23.68
C ASP A 572 -37.56 -12.71 -23.40
N SER A 573 -38.33 -12.85 -22.33
CA SER A 573 -39.13 -14.03 -21.98
C SER A 573 -40.65 -13.75 -22.14
#